data_70882185257b0cc5198686b34ced6deb
#
_entry.id   70882185257b0cc5198686b34ced6deb
#
_cell.length_a   1.000
_cell.length_b   1.000
_cell.length_c   1.000
_cell.angle_alpha   90.00
_cell.angle_beta   90.00
_cell.angle_gamma   90.00
#
_symmetry.space_group_name_H-M   'P 1'
#
loop_
_entity.id
_entity.type
_entity.pdbx_description
1 polymer ?
#
loop_
_entity_poly.entity_id
_entity_poly.type
_entity_poly.pdbx_seq_one_letter_code
_entity_poly.pdbx_strand_id
1 'polypeptide(L)' 'MALSQQVEYSLREAQEALRNALAFAARNEKPFVSKHIADMLANIENLVDAIDIVEKLENRKDGDSGFFGTYFGKPEED' A
#
# COMPACT_ATOMS: atom_id res chain seq x y z
N MET A 1 12.24 0.27 5.60
CA MET A 1 11.60 1.01 6.68
C MET A 1 10.16 0.58 6.85
N ALA A 2 9.79 0.25 8.05
CA ALA A 2 8.44 -0.24 8.32
C ALA A 2 7.56 0.89 8.84
N LEU A 3 6.28 0.76 8.61
CA LEU A 3 5.33 1.67 9.22
C LEU A 3 5.32 1.45 10.72
N SER A 4 5.06 2.50 11.48
CA SER A 4 4.87 2.34 12.90
C SER A 4 3.62 1.52 13.14
N GLN A 5 3.57 0.87 14.28
CA GLN A 5 2.43 0.03 14.61
C GLN A 5 1.12 0.81 14.62
N GLN A 6 1.18 2.04 15.12
CA GLN A 6 -0.02 2.87 15.18
C GLN A 6 -0.53 3.21 13.79
N VAL A 7 0.38 3.54 12.90
CA VAL A 7 -0.03 3.88 11.53
C VAL A 7 -0.58 2.66 10.83
N GLU A 8 0.09 1.53 10.98
CA GLU A 8 -0.38 0.30 10.35
C GLU A 8 -1.76 -0.08 10.84
N TYR A 9 -1.95 -0.01 12.15
CA TYR A 9 -3.24 -0.35 12.73
C TYR A 9 -4.33 0.58 12.23
N SER A 10 -4.04 1.87 12.18
CA SER A 10 -5.01 2.85 11.71
C SER A 10 -5.36 2.63 10.25
N LEU A 11 -4.38 2.27 9.44
CA LEU A 11 -4.65 1.99 8.04
C LEU A 11 -5.53 0.76 7.87
N ARG A 12 -5.31 -0.25 8.69
CA ARG A 12 -6.16 -1.44 8.62
C ARG A 12 -7.59 -1.12 9.02
N GLU A 13 -7.75 -0.27 10.02
CA GLU A 13 -9.09 0.16 10.40
C GLU A 13 -9.74 0.99 9.31
N ALA A 14 -8.95 1.81 8.64
CA ALA A 14 -9.48 2.59 7.53
C ALA A 14 -9.92 1.68 6.39
N GLN A 15 -9.15 0.63 6.11
CA GLN A 15 -9.56 -0.33 5.10
C GLN A 15 -10.90 -0.97 5.44
N GLU A 16 -11.04 -1.37 6.68
CA GLU A 16 -12.29 -1.98 7.13
C GLU A 16 -13.46 -1.01 6.97
N ALA A 17 -13.25 0.22 7.41
CA ALA A 17 -14.30 1.23 7.32
C ALA A 17 -14.66 1.51 5.87
N LEU A 18 -13.68 1.56 4.99
CA LEU A 18 -13.94 1.81 3.58
C LEU A 18 -14.64 0.64 2.92
N ARG A 19 -14.31 -0.58 3.30
CA ARG A 19 -15.04 -1.74 2.78
C ARG A 19 -16.50 -1.69 3.18
N ASN A 20 -16.77 -1.32 4.42
CA ASN A 20 -18.14 -1.18 4.88
C ASN A 20 -18.85 -0.07 4.13
N ALA A 21 -18.18 1.07 3.97
CA ALA A 21 -18.76 2.18 3.25
C ALA A 21 -19.05 1.80 1.79
N LEU A 22 -18.15 1.05 1.19
CA LEU A 22 -18.33 0.61 -0.19
C LEU A 22 -19.56 -0.28 -0.31
N ALA A 23 -19.75 -1.20 0.63
CA ALA A 23 -20.90 -2.08 0.61
C ALA A 23 -22.20 -1.31 0.73
N PHE A 24 -22.23 -0.31 1.60
CA PHE A 24 -23.43 0.52 1.73
C PHE A 24 -23.63 1.40 0.52
N ALA A 25 -22.57 1.99 0.00
CA ALA A 25 -22.69 2.88 -1.15
C ALA A 25 -23.16 2.13 -2.40
N ALA A 26 -22.72 0.89 -2.55
CA ALA A 26 -23.11 0.10 -3.70
C ALA A 26 -24.61 -0.12 -3.75
N ARG A 27 -25.27 -0.11 -2.61
CA ARG A 27 -26.70 -0.33 -2.55
C ARG A 27 -27.50 0.95 -2.58
N ASN A 28 -26.96 2.02 -2.01
CA ASN A 28 -27.76 3.18 -1.70
C ASN A 28 -27.35 4.45 -2.41
N GLU A 29 -26.17 4.45 -3.02
CA GLU A 29 -25.63 5.67 -3.61
C GLU A 29 -25.43 5.51 -5.11
N LYS A 30 -25.16 6.64 -5.74
CA LYS A 30 -24.86 6.63 -7.16
C LYS A 30 -23.53 5.94 -7.42
N PRO A 31 -23.35 5.35 -8.60
CA PRO A 31 -22.14 4.57 -8.88
C PRO A 31 -20.83 5.34 -8.68
N PHE A 32 -20.82 6.65 -8.91
CA PHE A 32 -19.56 7.37 -8.76
C PHE A 32 -19.08 7.41 -7.31
N VAL A 33 -20.01 7.32 -6.35
CA VAL A 33 -19.62 7.27 -4.93
C VAL A 33 -18.88 5.98 -4.64
N SER A 34 -19.43 4.85 -5.09
CA SER A 34 -18.76 3.56 -4.93
C SER A 34 -17.39 3.57 -5.59
N LYS A 35 -17.31 4.15 -6.78
CA LYS A 35 -16.04 4.19 -7.49
C LYS A 35 -14.98 4.96 -6.70
N HIS A 36 -15.36 6.10 -6.16
CA HIS A 36 -14.40 6.89 -5.37
C HIS A 36 -13.96 6.16 -4.12
N ILE A 37 -14.89 5.49 -3.45
CA ILE A 37 -14.55 4.74 -2.25
C ILE A 37 -13.63 3.58 -2.62
N ALA A 38 -13.92 2.89 -3.70
CA ALA A 38 -13.07 1.80 -4.15
C ALA A 38 -11.66 2.28 -4.47
N ASP A 39 -11.55 3.47 -5.09
CA ASP A 39 -10.24 4.03 -5.40
C ASP A 39 -9.46 4.34 -4.12
N MET A 40 -10.13 4.90 -3.11
CA MET A 40 -9.47 5.18 -1.85
C MET A 40 -8.99 3.90 -1.17
N LEU A 41 -9.82 2.88 -1.19
CA LEU A 41 -9.45 1.59 -0.62
C LEU A 41 -8.25 1.00 -1.34
N ALA A 42 -8.27 1.04 -2.68
CA ALA A 42 -7.16 0.53 -3.46
C ALA A 42 -5.87 1.29 -3.15
N ASN A 43 -5.96 2.60 -2.95
CA ASN A 43 -4.78 3.40 -2.62
C ASN A 43 -4.17 2.97 -1.30
N ILE A 44 -5.00 2.69 -0.30
CA ILE A 44 -4.49 2.23 0.98
C ILE A 44 -3.83 0.86 0.82
N GLU A 45 -4.46 -0.04 0.10
CA GLU A 45 -3.90 -1.38 -0.10
C GLU A 45 -2.58 -1.32 -0.85
N ASN A 46 -2.51 -0.45 -1.85
CA ASN A 46 -1.27 -0.28 -2.58
C ASN A 46 -0.16 0.27 -1.71
N LEU A 47 -0.49 1.20 -0.83
CA LEU A 47 0.50 1.75 0.09
C LEU A 47 1.04 0.67 1.02
N VAL A 48 0.15 -0.12 1.60
CA VAL A 48 0.57 -1.18 2.52
C VAL A 48 1.45 -2.19 1.79
N ASP A 49 1.06 -2.57 0.57
CA ASP A 49 1.85 -3.50 -0.21
C ASP A 49 3.22 -2.93 -0.56
N ALA A 50 3.26 -1.65 -0.91
CA ALA A 50 4.52 -1.01 -1.27
C ALA A 50 5.47 -0.97 -0.07
N ILE A 51 4.94 -0.68 1.10
CA ILE A 51 5.77 -0.64 2.31
C ILE A 51 6.30 -2.03 2.63
N ASP A 52 5.47 -3.06 2.47
CA ASP A 52 5.91 -4.44 2.68
C ASP A 52 7.08 -4.79 1.76
N ILE A 53 6.97 -4.41 0.50
CA ILE A 53 8.02 -4.71 -0.46
C ILE A 53 9.30 -3.99 -0.09
N VAL A 54 9.20 -2.71 0.24
CA VAL A 54 10.36 -1.94 0.63
C VAL A 54 11.03 -2.53 1.86
N GLU A 55 10.22 -2.93 2.83
CA GLU A 55 10.76 -3.52 4.05
C GLU A 55 11.52 -4.81 3.75
N LYS A 56 10.95 -5.64 2.90
CA LYS A 56 11.63 -6.88 2.53
C LYS A 56 12.94 -6.62 1.84
N LEU A 57 12.97 -5.64 0.97
CA LEU A 57 14.20 -5.28 0.28
C LEU A 57 15.24 -4.75 1.25
N GLU A 58 14.82 -3.94 2.21
CA GLU A 58 15.75 -3.41 3.20
C GLU A 58 16.32 -4.52 4.06
N ASN A 59 15.52 -5.50 4.42
CA ASN A 59 16.00 -6.60 5.23
C ASN A 59 17.00 -7.47 4.49
N ARG A 60 16.97 -7.45 3.19
CA ARG A 60 17.86 -8.27 2.36
C ARG A 60 19.00 -7.49 1.76
N LYS A 61 19.10 -6.24 2.05
CA LYS A 61 20.04 -5.39 1.32
C LYS A 61 21.48 -5.77 1.52
N ASP A 62 21.82 -6.34 2.66
CA ASP A 62 23.20 -6.74 2.91
C ASP A 62 23.66 -7.77 1.90
N GLY A 63 22.79 -8.67 1.53
CA GLY A 63 23.14 -9.68 0.57
C GLY A 63 22.58 -9.45 -0.81
N ASP A 64 21.80 -8.42 -0.96
CA ASP A 64 20.98 -8.32 -2.14
C ASP A 64 20.83 -6.90 -2.66
N SER A 65 21.79 -6.07 -2.35
CA SER A 65 21.71 -4.68 -2.80
C SER A 65 21.76 -4.57 -4.31
N GLY A 66 22.33 -5.56 -4.96
CA GLY A 66 22.39 -5.56 -6.41
C GLY A 66 21.02 -5.55 -7.06
N PHE A 67 20.09 -6.23 -6.43
CA PHE A 67 18.74 -6.24 -6.97
C PHE A 67 18.16 -4.83 -7.02
N PHE A 68 18.31 -4.12 -5.93
CA PHE A 68 17.77 -2.78 -5.83
C PHE A 68 18.43 -1.85 -6.84
N GLY A 69 19.76 -1.94 -6.94
CA GLY A 69 20.48 -1.13 -7.90
C GLY A 69 20.08 -1.42 -9.32
N THR A 70 19.93 -2.67 -9.64
CA THR A 70 19.51 -3.05 -10.97
C THR A 70 18.15 -2.51 -11.32
N TYR A 71 17.28 -2.60 -10.38
CA TYR A 71 15.91 -2.22 -10.63
C TYR A 71 15.75 -0.72 -10.83
N PHE A 72 16.51 0.06 -10.06
CA PHE A 72 16.39 1.49 -10.12
C PHE A 72 17.53 2.16 -10.86
N GLY A 73 18.41 1.35 -11.40
CA GLY A 73 19.48 1.90 -12.15
C GLY A 73 20.58 2.34 -11.30
N LYS A 74 20.87 2.35 -11.34
CA LYS A 74 21.70 2.87 -11.19
C LYS A 74 22.79 2.68 -11.10
N PRO A 75 23.13 2.63 -11.13
CA PRO A 75 23.88 2.56 -11.03
C PRO A 75 24.90 2.66 -10.94
N GLU A 76 25.02 2.84 -10.60
CA GLU A 76 25.65 2.87 -10.54
C GLU A 76 26.52 2.53 -10.63
N GLU A 77 26.49 2.43 -10.47
CA GLU A 77 27.01 1.98 -10.48
C GLU A 77 27.63 1.58 -10.91
N ASP A 78 27.60 1.70 -10.92
CA ASP A 78 28.00 1.28 -11.34
C ASP A 78 28.58 1.20 -11.63
#